data_91c7204a7123515c403018e13e77ab1c
#
_entry.id   91c7204a7123515c403018e13e77ab1c
#
_cell.length_a   1.000
_cell.length_b   1.000
_cell.length_c   1.000
_cell.angle_alpha   90.00
_cell.angle_beta   90.00
_cell.angle_gamma   90.00
#
_symmetry.space_group_name_H-M   'P 1'
#
loop_
_entity.id
_entity.type
_entity.pdbx_description
1 polymer ?
#
loop_
_entity_poly.entity_id
_entity_poly.type
_entity_poly.pdbx_seq_one_letter_code
_entity_poly.pdbx_strand_id
1 'polypeptide(L)'
;MHMPKRLEKKVKQMKNKTIKVDYIARVEGEGALYLKIKNNEVSDVRLEIFEPPRFFEAFLRGRPYSEAPDITARICGICPVAYQMSAVHAMENAFDVTIPPEIRELRRLLYCGEWIESHTLHLYMLHAPDFLGYDDVVQMAKDHPEIVKKALRLKKIGND
;
A
#
# COMPACT_ATOMS: atom_id res chain seq x y z
N MET A 1 0.11 26.73 -8.26
CA MET A 1 -0.69 26.16 -7.15
C MET A 1 -0.25 26.89 -5.89
N HIS A 2 -1.11 27.76 -5.33
CA HIS A 2 -0.74 28.65 -4.23
C HIS A 2 -1.03 27.94 -2.91
N MET A 3 -0.01 27.75 -2.10
CA MET A 3 -0.15 27.06 -0.79
C MET A 3 -0.92 27.97 0.19
N PRO A 4 -1.85 27.45 1.01
CA PRO A 4 -2.60 28.27 1.96
C PRO A 4 -1.66 28.99 2.94
N LYS A 5 -1.87 30.29 3.18
CA LYS A 5 -1.05 31.14 4.07
C LYS A 5 -0.82 30.59 5.49
N ARG A 6 -1.71 29.70 5.96
CA ARG A 6 -1.56 28.99 7.26
C ARG A 6 -0.47 27.92 7.24
N LEU A 7 -0.26 27.27 6.08
CA LEU A 7 0.82 26.30 5.86
C LEU A 7 2.16 27.01 5.67
N GLU A 8 2.20 28.13 4.98
CA GLU A 8 3.42 28.95 4.82
C GLU A 8 3.95 29.48 6.17
N LYS A 9 3.06 29.92 7.10
CA LYS A 9 3.46 30.31 8.46
C LYS A 9 4.02 29.15 9.27
N LYS A 10 3.48 27.92 9.13
CA LYS A 10 4.00 26.73 9.80
C LYS A 10 5.37 26.30 9.26
N VAL A 11 5.60 26.43 7.95
CA VAL A 11 6.89 26.10 7.33
C VAL A 11 7.98 27.09 7.74
N LYS A 12 7.66 28.40 7.87
CA LYS A 12 8.62 29.42 8.33
C LYS A 12 9.12 29.25 9.78
N GLN A 13 8.40 28.49 10.60
CA GLN A 13 8.77 28.24 12.02
C GLN A 13 9.57 26.96 12.25
N MET A 14 9.90 26.20 11.21
CA MET A 14 10.52 24.87 11.35
C MET A 14 12.05 24.91 11.30
N LYS A 15 12.71 25.87 11.95
CA LYS A 15 14.20 25.96 11.94
C LYS A 15 14.88 24.71 12.52
N ASN A 16 14.36 24.18 13.64
CA ASN A 16 14.85 22.93 14.24
C ASN A 16 13.64 22.17 14.79
N LYS A 17 13.35 20.99 14.31
CA LYS A 17 12.23 20.17 14.75
C LYS A 17 12.55 18.68 14.62
N THR A 18 12.11 17.92 15.60
CA THR A 18 12.01 16.46 15.50
C THR A 18 10.51 16.09 15.36
N ILE A 19 10.19 15.33 14.33
CA ILE A 19 8.87 14.74 14.14
C ILE A 19 9.04 13.25 14.36
N LYS A 20 8.24 12.71 15.28
CA LYS A 20 8.17 11.28 15.54
C LYS A 20 6.74 10.83 15.36
N VAL A 21 6.53 9.89 14.47
CA VAL A 21 5.25 9.24 14.20
C VAL A 21 5.46 7.78 14.53
N ASP A 22 5.01 7.36 15.68
CA ASP A 22 5.19 5.99 16.18
C ASP A 22 4.36 4.97 15.39
N TYR A 23 3.28 5.44 14.74
CA TYR A 23 2.43 4.63 13.89
C TYR A 23 1.94 5.44 12.70
N ILE A 24 2.32 5.03 11.49
CA ILE A 24 1.88 5.68 10.26
C ILE A 24 0.47 5.17 9.94
N ALA A 25 -0.50 6.09 9.87
CA ALA A 25 -1.87 5.77 9.50
C ALA A 25 -2.11 5.88 7.99
N ARG A 26 -3.17 5.23 7.50
CA ARG A 26 -3.64 5.26 6.11
C ARG A 26 -2.62 4.73 5.09
N VAL A 27 -1.75 3.84 5.53
CA VAL A 27 -0.85 3.05 4.69
C VAL A 27 -1.18 1.58 4.84
N GLU A 28 -0.84 0.77 3.86
CA GLU A 28 -0.88 -0.68 3.96
C GLU A 28 0.42 -1.14 4.63
N GLY A 29 0.29 -1.90 5.74
CA GLY A 29 1.41 -2.31 6.56
C GLY A 29 1.62 -1.44 7.82
N GLU A 30 2.59 -1.82 8.64
CA GLU A 30 2.88 -1.20 9.91
C GLU A 30 4.28 -0.56 9.90
N GLY A 31 4.35 0.70 10.28
CA GLY A 31 5.62 1.40 10.31
C GLY A 31 5.60 2.67 11.15
N ALA A 32 6.79 3.15 11.49
CA ALA A 32 7.02 4.42 12.16
C ALA A 32 7.95 5.31 11.34
N LEU A 33 7.81 6.62 11.49
CA LEU A 33 8.65 7.61 10.85
C LEU A 33 9.32 8.51 11.88
N TYR A 34 10.62 8.60 11.81
CA TYR A 34 11.42 9.59 12.53
C TYR A 34 12.02 10.57 11.53
N LEU A 35 11.78 11.87 11.74
CA LEU A 35 12.30 12.95 10.89
C LEU A 35 12.92 14.03 11.74
N LYS A 36 14.18 14.38 11.46
CA LYS A 36 14.89 15.48 12.11
C LYS A 36 15.17 16.59 11.11
N ILE A 37 14.70 17.77 11.44
CA ILE A 37 14.89 18.98 10.65
C ILE A 37 15.87 19.90 11.41
N LYS A 38 16.91 20.36 10.73
CA LYS A 38 17.85 21.37 11.22
C LYS A 38 17.99 22.47 10.19
N ASN A 39 17.88 23.72 10.61
CA ASN A 39 18.00 24.88 9.70
C ASN A 39 17.09 24.82 8.48
N ASN A 40 15.89 24.29 8.66
CA ASN A 40 14.87 24.08 7.61
C ASN A 40 15.25 23.01 6.55
N GLU A 41 16.26 22.20 6.82
CA GLU A 41 16.67 21.06 5.99
C GLU A 41 16.52 19.74 6.75
N VAL A 42 16.18 18.69 6.03
CA VAL A 42 16.09 17.34 6.60
C VAL A 42 17.50 16.84 6.87
N SER A 43 17.81 16.61 8.15
CA SER A 43 19.14 16.15 8.61
C SER A 43 19.20 14.65 8.95
N ASP A 44 18.06 14.04 9.23
CA ASP A 44 17.96 12.60 9.52
C ASP A 44 16.55 12.11 9.23
N VAL A 45 16.43 10.96 8.57
CA VAL A 45 15.17 10.27 8.26
C VAL A 45 15.34 8.80 8.56
N ARG A 46 14.44 8.24 9.37
CA ARG A 46 14.37 6.80 9.62
C ARG A 46 12.94 6.32 9.42
N LEU A 47 12.76 5.32 8.57
CA LEU A 47 11.53 4.57 8.41
C LEU A 47 11.73 3.20 9.07
N GLU A 48 10.91 2.91 10.06
CA GLU A 48 10.94 1.65 10.79
C GLU A 48 9.73 0.84 10.37
N ILE A 49 9.95 -0.37 9.83
CA ILE A 49 8.90 -1.27 9.35
C ILE A 49 8.79 -2.44 10.33
N PHE A 50 7.58 -2.73 10.82
CA PHE A 50 7.32 -3.72 11.87
C PHE A 50 6.73 -5.02 11.31
N GLU A 51 6.80 -5.27 10.02
CA GLU A 51 6.30 -6.47 9.37
C GLU A 51 7.43 -7.48 9.12
N PRO A 52 7.69 -8.42 10.07
CA PRO A 52 8.77 -9.37 9.90
C PRO A 52 8.40 -10.46 8.89
N PRO A 53 9.22 -10.71 7.84
CA PRO A 53 8.95 -11.72 6.83
C PRO A 53 9.19 -13.16 7.32
N ARG A 54 9.78 -13.34 8.50
CA ARG A 54 10.28 -14.63 9.02
C ARG A 54 9.22 -15.71 9.13
N PHE A 55 7.98 -15.33 9.39
CA PHE A 55 6.86 -16.27 9.48
C PHE A 55 6.60 -16.95 8.12
N PHE A 56 6.52 -16.18 7.06
CA PHE A 56 6.35 -16.71 5.69
C PHE A 56 7.61 -17.43 5.17
N GLU A 57 8.79 -16.95 5.54
CA GLU A 57 10.04 -17.66 5.27
C GLU A 57 10.01 -19.08 5.87
N ALA A 58 9.48 -19.24 7.09
CA ALA A 58 9.35 -20.54 7.73
C ALA A 58 8.35 -21.44 6.99
N PHE A 59 7.25 -20.90 6.48
CA PHE A 59 6.28 -21.67 5.69
C PHE A 59 6.84 -22.15 4.35
N LEU A 60 7.76 -21.43 3.74
CA LEU A 60 8.34 -21.79 2.47
C LEU A 60 9.42 -22.88 2.59
N ARG A 61 10.00 -23.06 3.78
CA ARG A 61 11.05 -24.07 4.00
C ARG A 61 10.52 -25.48 3.78
N GLY A 62 11.21 -26.25 2.93
CA GLY A 62 10.86 -27.63 2.62
C GLY A 62 9.62 -27.80 1.75
N ARG A 63 9.05 -26.72 1.22
CA ARG A 63 7.92 -26.77 0.29
C ARG A 63 8.41 -26.91 -1.16
N PRO A 64 7.63 -27.57 -2.01
CA PRO A 64 7.84 -27.52 -3.45
C PRO A 64 7.78 -26.07 -3.97
N TYR A 65 8.61 -25.74 -4.93
CA TYR A 65 8.61 -24.38 -5.51
C TYR A 65 7.26 -23.99 -6.11
N SER A 66 6.47 -24.95 -6.58
CA SER A 66 5.13 -24.73 -7.12
C SER A 66 4.11 -24.19 -6.10
N GLU A 67 4.36 -24.38 -4.79
CA GLU A 67 3.50 -23.84 -3.73
C GLU A 67 3.87 -22.40 -3.33
N ALA A 68 5.06 -21.93 -3.70
CA ALA A 68 5.54 -20.62 -3.28
C ALA A 68 4.61 -19.46 -3.70
N PRO A 69 4.06 -19.39 -4.93
CA PRO A 69 3.14 -18.32 -5.31
C PRO A 69 1.87 -18.29 -4.45
N ASP A 70 1.30 -19.44 -4.12
CA ASP A 70 0.08 -19.51 -3.31
C ASP A 70 0.33 -19.16 -1.85
N ILE A 71 1.49 -19.54 -1.31
CA ILE A 71 1.89 -19.19 0.06
C ILE A 71 2.14 -17.70 0.17
N THR A 72 2.90 -17.12 -0.75
CA THR A 72 3.24 -15.68 -0.72
C THR A 72 2.03 -14.79 -0.97
N ALA A 73 1.06 -15.22 -1.79
CA ALA A 73 -0.20 -14.50 -1.98
C ALA A 73 -0.98 -14.29 -0.66
N ARG A 74 -0.74 -15.12 0.37
CA ARG A 74 -1.39 -15.01 1.68
C ARG A 74 -0.78 -13.95 2.60
N ILE A 75 0.33 -13.36 2.20
CA ILE A 75 0.97 -12.27 2.97
C ILE A 75 0.04 -11.06 3.08
N CYS A 76 -0.68 -10.75 2.00
CA CYS A 76 -1.57 -9.60 1.95
C CYS A 76 -2.87 -9.95 1.21
N GLY A 77 -4.00 -9.68 1.85
CA GLY A 77 -5.33 -9.93 1.25
C GLY A 77 -5.76 -8.87 0.22
N ILE A 78 -5.04 -7.74 0.12
CA ILE A 78 -5.35 -6.63 -0.78
C ILE A 78 -4.43 -6.66 -2.01
N CYS A 79 -3.17 -7.14 -1.84
CA CYS A 79 -2.16 -7.17 -2.89
C CYS A 79 -1.61 -8.59 -3.17
N PRO A 80 -2.45 -9.63 -3.27
CA PRO A 80 -2.00 -11.01 -3.49
C PRO A 80 -1.29 -11.19 -4.82
N VAL A 81 -1.67 -10.46 -5.87
CA VAL A 81 -1.05 -10.54 -7.20
C VAL A 81 0.40 -10.07 -7.15
N ALA A 82 0.69 -8.98 -6.43
CA ALA A 82 2.05 -8.47 -6.27
C ALA A 82 2.96 -9.52 -5.63
N TYR A 83 2.52 -10.16 -4.55
CA TYR A 83 3.28 -11.21 -3.86
C TYR A 83 3.42 -12.48 -4.70
N GLN A 84 2.32 -12.91 -5.32
CA GLN A 84 2.29 -14.10 -6.18
C GLN A 84 3.24 -13.94 -7.36
N MET A 85 3.17 -12.81 -8.08
CA MET A 85 4.04 -12.54 -9.22
C MET A 85 5.50 -12.34 -8.81
N SER A 86 5.76 -11.79 -7.62
CA SER A 86 7.13 -11.71 -7.09
C SER A 86 7.75 -13.10 -6.90
N ALA A 87 6.98 -14.05 -6.34
CA ALA A 87 7.43 -15.43 -6.22
C ALA A 87 7.63 -16.10 -7.60
N VAL A 88 6.70 -15.89 -8.53
CA VAL A 88 6.81 -16.39 -9.91
C VAL A 88 8.06 -15.87 -10.58
N HIS A 89 8.33 -14.55 -10.53
CA HIS A 89 9.54 -13.96 -11.12
C HIS A 89 10.83 -14.48 -10.46
N ALA A 90 10.81 -14.69 -9.15
CA ALA A 90 11.97 -15.28 -8.45
C ALA A 90 12.28 -16.69 -8.96
N MET A 91 11.26 -17.51 -9.20
CA MET A 91 11.42 -18.86 -9.75
C MET A 91 11.86 -18.84 -11.22
N GLU A 92 11.27 -17.97 -12.04
CA GLU A 92 11.68 -17.79 -13.43
C GLU A 92 13.16 -17.41 -13.53
N ASN A 93 13.61 -16.49 -12.68
CA ASN A 93 15.02 -16.13 -12.59
C ASN A 93 15.90 -17.30 -12.12
N ALA A 94 15.44 -18.08 -11.14
CA ALA A 94 16.20 -19.23 -10.62
C ALA A 94 16.35 -20.35 -11.64
N PHE A 95 15.36 -20.53 -12.54
CA PHE A 95 15.35 -21.54 -13.59
C PHE A 95 15.76 -21.03 -14.97
N ASP A 96 16.16 -19.76 -15.08
CA ASP A 96 16.50 -19.08 -16.34
C ASP A 96 15.37 -19.17 -17.40
N VAL A 97 14.13 -18.99 -16.95
CA VAL A 97 12.94 -19.04 -17.78
C VAL A 97 12.63 -17.65 -18.33
N THR A 98 12.58 -17.53 -19.65
CA THR A 98 12.12 -16.32 -20.33
C THR A 98 10.68 -16.50 -20.80
N ILE A 99 9.79 -15.60 -20.36
CA ILE A 99 8.38 -15.61 -20.77
C ILE A 99 8.16 -14.82 -22.06
N PRO A 100 7.21 -15.26 -22.91
CA PRO A 100 6.84 -14.51 -24.12
C PRO A 100 6.11 -13.20 -23.76
N PRO A 101 6.17 -12.21 -24.68
CA PRO A 101 5.54 -10.89 -24.45
C PRO A 101 4.06 -10.96 -24.08
N GLU A 102 3.30 -11.86 -24.69
CA GLU A 102 1.86 -12.04 -24.49
C GLU A 102 1.53 -12.41 -23.03
N ILE A 103 2.34 -13.27 -22.42
CA ILE A 103 2.21 -13.63 -21.01
C ILE A 103 2.52 -12.43 -20.11
N ARG A 104 3.51 -11.62 -20.49
CA ARG A 104 3.84 -10.40 -19.77
C ARG A 104 2.68 -9.40 -19.77
N GLU A 105 2.02 -9.22 -20.92
CA GLU A 105 0.85 -8.34 -21.05
C GLU A 105 -0.34 -8.85 -20.23
N LEU A 106 -0.60 -10.16 -20.24
CA LEU A 106 -1.64 -10.75 -19.39
C LEU A 106 -1.37 -10.54 -17.88
N ARG A 107 -0.12 -10.71 -17.46
CA ARG A 107 0.27 -10.40 -16.08
C ARG A 107 0.08 -8.91 -15.75
N ARG A 108 0.39 -8.04 -16.72
CA ARG A 108 0.15 -6.60 -16.58
C ARG A 108 -1.33 -6.29 -16.38
N LEU A 109 -2.20 -6.95 -17.14
CA LEU A 109 -3.65 -6.82 -16.98
C LEU A 109 -4.10 -7.26 -15.57
N LEU A 110 -3.59 -8.37 -15.07
CA LEU A 110 -3.85 -8.87 -13.72
C LEU A 110 -3.43 -7.84 -12.65
N TYR A 111 -2.24 -7.22 -12.79
CA TYR A 111 -1.82 -6.12 -11.92
C TYR A 111 -2.75 -4.90 -12.01
N CYS A 112 -3.27 -4.56 -13.18
CA CYS A 112 -4.22 -3.47 -13.33
C CYS A 112 -5.51 -3.73 -12.54
N GLY A 113 -6.00 -4.98 -12.52
CA GLY A 113 -7.12 -5.39 -11.69
C GLY A 113 -6.86 -5.15 -10.20
N GLU A 114 -5.72 -5.62 -9.68
CA GLU A 114 -5.32 -5.39 -8.30
C GLU A 114 -5.18 -3.88 -7.97
N TRP A 115 -4.62 -3.09 -8.87
CA TRP A 115 -4.50 -1.65 -8.64
C TRP A 115 -5.87 -0.95 -8.61
N ILE A 116 -6.81 -1.33 -9.45
CA ILE A 116 -8.18 -0.79 -9.40
C ILE A 116 -8.82 -1.11 -8.04
N GLU A 117 -8.69 -2.34 -7.59
CA GLU A 117 -9.21 -2.81 -6.29
C GLU A 117 -8.57 -2.04 -5.13
N SER A 118 -7.25 -2.05 -5.05
CA SER A 118 -6.45 -1.45 -3.99
C SER A 118 -6.63 0.08 -3.93
N HIS A 119 -6.53 0.77 -5.07
CA HIS A 119 -6.71 2.22 -5.13
C HIS A 119 -8.14 2.65 -4.79
N THR A 120 -9.13 1.85 -5.17
CA THR A 120 -10.53 2.09 -4.80
C THR A 120 -10.72 2.01 -3.29
N LEU A 121 -10.16 0.97 -2.64
CA LEU A 121 -10.17 0.84 -1.20
C LEU A 121 -9.51 2.05 -0.53
N HIS A 122 -8.32 2.39 -0.97
CA HIS A 122 -7.51 3.46 -0.40
C HIS A 122 -8.19 4.83 -0.53
N LEU A 123 -8.65 5.15 -1.74
CA LEU A 123 -9.28 6.45 -2.02
C LEU A 123 -10.62 6.63 -1.31
N TYR A 124 -11.52 5.65 -1.45
CA TYR A 124 -12.90 5.82 -1.02
C TYR A 124 -13.15 5.38 0.42
N MET A 125 -12.42 4.39 0.93
CA MET A 125 -12.70 3.81 2.25
C MET A 125 -11.72 4.26 3.33
N LEU A 126 -10.50 4.67 2.98
CA LEU A 126 -9.51 5.17 3.93
C LEU A 126 -9.40 6.69 3.93
N HIS A 127 -9.26 7.32 2.75
CA HIS A 127 -9.03 8.76 2.69
C HIS A 127 -10.31 9.61 2.56
N ALA A 128 -11.32 9.15 1.82
CA ALA A 128 -12.55 9.94 1.66
C ALA A 128 -13.22 10.30 2.99
N PRO A 129 -13.30 9.40 4.00
CA PRO A 129 -13.80 9.79 5.32
C PRO A 129 -13.04 10.96 5.93
N ASP A 130 -11.69 10.94 5.90
CA ASP A 130 -10.87 12.03 6.45
C ASP A 130 -11.15 13.38 5.77
N PHE A 131 -11.31 13.38 4.45
CA PHE A 131 -11.61 14.61 3.68
C PHE A 131 -13.02 15.14 3.90
N LEU A 132 -13.97 14.25 4.19
CA LEU A 132 -15.36 14.59 4.45
C LEU A 132 -15.66 14.82 5.94
N GLY A 133 -14.68 14.60 6.84
CA GLY A 133 -14.79 14.84 8.26
C GLY A 133 -15.44 13.71 9.06
N TYR A 134 -15.33 12.47 8.57
CA TYR A 134 -15.81 11.26 9.27
C TYR A 134 -14.63 10.48 9.85
N ASP A 135 -14.86 9.79 10.95
CA ASP A 135 -13.82 8.94 11.57
C ASP A 135 -13.52 7.68 10.74
N ASP A 136 -14.57 7.16 10.06
CA ASP A 136 -14.46 5.95 9.24
C ASP A 136 -15.50 5.89 8.11
N VAL A 137 -15.36 4.88 7.24
CA VAL A 137 -16.27 4.65 6.11
C VAL A 137 -17.69 4.26 6.56
N VAL A 138 -17.85 3.64 7.72
CA VAL A 138 -19.17 3.20 8.22
C VAL A 138 -20.01 4.41 8.63
N GLN A 139 -19.39 5.40 9.28
CA GLN A 139 -20.04 6.66 9.59
C GLN A 139 -20.36 7.43 8.31
N MET A 140 -19.39 7.54 7.39
CA MET A 140 -19.58 8.20 6.09
C MET A 140 -20.72 7.56 5.29
N ALA A 141 -20.89 6.24 5.36
CA ALA A 141 -21.94 5.52 4.62
C ALA A 141 -23.38 5.93 5.00
N LYS A 142 -23.60 6.49 6.19
CA LYS A 142 -24.90 6.96 6.63
C LYS A 142 -25.36 8.18 5.82
N ASP A 143 -24.43 9.10 5.55
CA ASP A 143 -24.71 10.36 4.87
C ASP A 143 -24.38 10.29 3.37
N HIS A 144 -23.44 9.42 3.00
CA HIS A 144 -22.93 9.26 1.63
C HIS A 144 -22.98 7.80 1.13
N PRO A 145 -24.16 7.13 1.18
CA PRO A 145 -24.25 5.71 0.81
C PRO A 145 -23.90 5.45 -0.67
N GLU A 146 -24.13 6.42 -1.56
CA GLU A 146 -23.83 6.26 -2.99
C GLU A 146 -22.34 6.25 -3.28
N ILE A 147 -21.54 6.98 -2.49
CA ILE A 147 -20.07 6.95 -2.59
C ILE A 147 -19.56 5.55 -2.22
N VAL A 148 -20.08 4.99 -1.13
CA VAL A 148 -19.68 3.65 -0.66
C VAL A 148 -20.10 2.56 -1.64
N LYS A 149 -21.34 2.61 -2.15
CA LYS A 149 -21.82 1.67 -3.19
C LYS A 149 -20.96 1.72 -4.45
N LYS A 150 -20.60 2.93 -4.91
CA LYS A 150 -19.68 3.10 -6.05
C LYS A 150 -18.32 2.48 -5.78
N ALA A 151 -17.77 2.70 -4.60
CA ALA A 151 -16.49 2.12 -4.19
C ALA A 151 -16.53 0.58 -4.19
N LEU A 152 -17.55 -0.02 -3.60
CA LEU A 152 -17.73 -1.47 -3.58
C LEU A 152 -17.85 -2.06 -4.99
N ARG A 153 -18.58 -1.38 -5.89
CA ARG A 153 -18.70 -1.80 -7.29
C ARG A 153 -17.36 -1.74 -8.04
N LEU A 154 -16.60 -0.64 -7.86
CA LEU A 154 -15.27 -0.49 -8.48
C LEU A 154 -14.29 -1.54 -7.94
N LYS A 155 -14.30 -1.76 -6.62
CA LYS A 155 -13.48 -2.80 -5.98
C LYS A 155 -13.80 -4.18 -6.57
N LYS A 156 -15.08 -4.49 -6.74
CA LYS A 156 -15.50 -5.76 -7.37
C LYS A 156 -14.98 -5.91 -8.81
N ILE A 157 -15.06 -4.86 -9.62
CA ILE A 157 -14.54 -4.87 -11.00
C ILE A 157 -13.02 -5.17 -11.03
N GLY A 158 -12.28 -4.65 -10.08
CA GLY A 158 -10.84 -4.94 -9.97
C GLY A 158 -10.54 -6.39 -9.58
N ASN A 159 -11.43 -7.02 -8.80
CA ASN A 159 -11.29 -8.41 -8.37
C ASN A 159 -11.76 -9.44 -9.41
N ASP A 160 -12.72 -9.10 -10.27
CA ASP A 160 -13.29 -9.95 -11.33
C ASP A 160 -12.33 -10.06 -12.53
#